data_0d41c59f952f663cdf88b8667c514130
#
_entry.id   0d41c59f952f663cdf88b8667c514130
#
_cell.length_a   1.000
_cell.length_b   1.000
_cell.length_c   1.000
_cell.angle_alpha   90.00
_cell.angle_beta   90.00
_cell.angle_gamma   90.00
#
_symmetry.space_group_name_H-M   'P 1'
#
loop_
_entity.id
_entity.type
_entity.pdbx_description
1 polymer ?
#
loop_
_entity_poly.entity_id
_entity_poly.type
_entity_poly.pdbx_seq_one_letter_code
_entity_poly.pdbx_strand_id
1 'polypeptide(L)'
;MAIVVQKYGGSSVADADKIKNVARRAIAAREKGNQVVVVVSAMGKTTDGLIKLAQQVSDEPDEREMDFLLSTGEIVSCTLLAMALKAMGQDAVSLSGAQAGIKTDATHSRARIMGIEPRRVIKELDRGRIVIVAGFQGITSRMDITTLGRGGSDTTAVAVAISLKADVCEIYTDVDGVYTADPRLAPEARKLDEIGYEEMLELASLGSKVMHSRAVELGWLYKMPILVASSFSNNPGTLIHGGASMEIGNKVRGI
;
A
#
# COMPACT_ATOMS: atom_id res chain seq x y z
N MET A 1 1.35 -9.85 -20.39
CA MET A 1 1.39 -8.49 -19.86
C MET A 1 1.86 -8.58 -18.42
N ALA A 2 2.80 -7.73 -18.01
CA ALA A 2 3.23 -7.67 -16.63
C ALA A 2 2.12 -7.09 -15.74
N ILE A 3 2.02 -7.58 -14.50
CA ILE A 3 1.11 -7.00 -13.50
C ILE A 3 1.94 -6.15 -12.55
N VAL A 4 1.53 -4.89 -12.39
CA VAL A 4 2.14 -3.96 -11.45
C VAL A 4 1.10 -3.56 -10.39
N VAL A 5 1.46 -3.71 -9.12
CA VAL A 5 0.64 -3.23 -8.00
C VAL A 5 1.29 -1.98 -7.45
N GLN A 6 0.55 -0.86 -7.49
CA GLN A 6 1.00 0.44 -6.99
C GLN A 6 0.24 0.78 -5.71
N LYS A 7 0.95 1.14 -4.64
CA LYS A 7 0.30 1.62 -3.41
C LYS A 7 0.59 3.11 -3.22
N TYR A 8 -0.43 3.86 -2.88
CA TYR A 8 -0.30 5.28 -2.54
C TYR A 8 -0.77 5.56 -1.11
N GLY A 9 0.11 6.19 -0.32
CA GLY A 9 -0.18 6.59 1.06
C GLY A 9 -1.15 7.77 1.16
N GLY A 10 -1.63 8.05 2.37
CA GLY A 10 -2.60 9.13 2.61
C GLY A 10 -2.12 10.52 2.18
N SER A 11 -0.83 10.82 2.33
CA SER A 11 -0.21 12.06 1.84
C SER A 11 -0.28 12.18 0.31
N SER A 12 -0.21 11.05 -0.40
CA SER A 12 -0.26 11.00 -1.88
C SER A 12 -1.66 11.17 -2.45
N VAL A 13 -2.70 10.98 -1.65
CA VAL A 13 -4.12 11.09 -2.05
C VAL A 13 -4.87 12.13 -1.20
N ALA A 14 -4.17 13.06 -0.54
CA ALA A 14 -4.73 13.95 0.47
C ALA A 14 -5.74 14.98 -0.06
N ASP A 15 -5.70 15.28 -1.34
CA ASP A 15 -6.56 16.24 -2.01
C ASP A 15 -6.83 15.86 -3.48
N ALA A 16 -7.71 16.60 -4.14
CA ALA A 16 -8.12 16.32 -5.51
C ALA A 16 -6.96 16.37 -6.52
N ASP A 17 -6.01 17.27 -6.35
CA ASP A 17 -4.89 17.42 -7.29
C ASP A 17 -3.89 16.26 -7.13
N LYS A 18 -3.67 15.80 -5.91
CA LYS A 18 -2.87 14.61 -5.63
C LYS A 18 -3.53 13.35 -6.17
N ILE A 19 -4.85 13.20 -6.03
CA ILE A 19 -5.60 12.10 -6.65
C ILE A 19 -5.44 12.11 -8.18
N LYS A 20 -5.55 13.28 -8.81
CA LYS A 20 -5.29 13.41 -10.27
C LYS A 20 -3.85 13.06 -10.63
N ASN A 21 -2.88 13.40 -9.78
CA ASN A 21 -1.48 13.01 -10.00
C ASN A 21 -1.31 11.49 -9.93
N VAL A 22 -1.90 10.83 -8.93
CA VAL A 22 -1.92 9.36 -8.84
C VAL A 22 -2.57 8.74 -10.09
N ALA A 23 -3.69 9.30 -10.56
CA ALA A 23 -4.34 8.84 -11.78
C ALA A 23 -3.40 8.90 -13.00
N ARG A 24 -2.66 10.01 -13.20
CA ARG A 24 -1.68 10.13 -14.29
C ARG A 24 -0.57 9.09 -14.18
N ARG A 25 -0.07 8.80 -12.99
CA ARG A 25 0.98 7.77 -12.77
C ARG A 25 0.46 6.37 -13.08
N ALA A 26 -0.76 6.04 -12.68
CA ALA A 26 -1.40 4.77 -13.02
C ALA A 26 -1.61 4.62 -14.53
N ILE A 27 -2.02 5.71 -15.21
CA ILE A 27 -2.13 5.75 -16.69
C ILE A 27 -0.77 5.50 -17.34
N ALA A 28 0.27 6.20 -16.90
CA ALA A 28 1.62 6.05 -17.44
C ALA A 28 2.16 4.61 -17.26
N ALA A 29 1.84 3.96 -16.13
CA ALA A 29 2.19 2.55 -15.93
C ALA A 29 1.43 1.63 -16.92
N ARG A 30 0.15 1.90 -17.17
CA ARG A 30 -0.66 1.16 -18.15
C ARG A 30 -0.16 1.35 -19.58
N GLU A 31 0.21 2.57 -19.96
CA GLU A 31 0.73 2.90 -21.30
C GLU A 31 2.04 2.18 -21.63
N LYS A 32 2.79 1.74 -20.60
CA LYS A 32 3.95 0.84 -20.74
C LYS A 32 3.56 -0.61 -21.03
N GLY A 33 2.27 -0.92 -21.19
CA GLY A 33 1.77 -2.27 -21.50
C GLY A 33 1.47 -3.12 -20.26
N ASN A 34 1.42 -2.54 -19.05
CA ASN A 34 1.14 -3.28 -17.84
C ASN A 34 -0.37 -3.36 -17.53
N GLN A 35 -0.77 -4.43 -16.85
CA GLN A 35 -2.00 -4.46 -16.08
C GLN A 35 -1.74 -3.79 -14.72
N VAL A 36 -2.58 -2.83 -14.32
CA VAL A 36 -2.32 -1.97 -13.16
C VAL A 36 -3.38 -2.16 -12.09
N VAL A 37 -2.93 -2.48 -10.89
CA VAL A 37 -3.74 -2.45 -9.67
C VAL A 37 -3.21 -1.33 -8.76
N VAL A 38 -4.11 -0.48 -8.26
CA VAL A 38 -3.74 0.61 -7.36
C VAL A 38 -4.35 0.37 -5.99
N VAL A 39 -3.55 0.29 -4.95
CA VAL A 39 -4.00 0.22 -3.55
C VAL A 39 -3.86 1.60 -2.93
N VAL A 40 -4.94 2.11 -2.33
CA VAL A 40 -4.94 3.45 -1.72
C VAL A 40 -5.22 3.41 -0.23
N SER A 41 -4.59 4.32 0.50
CA SER A 41 -4.92 4.66 1.89
C SER A 41 -6.03 5.72 1.94
N ALA A 42 -6.59 5.96 3.11
CA ALA A 42 -7.49 7.08 3.35
C ALA A 42 -6.79 8.44 3.06
N MET A 43 -7.56 9.45 2.70
CA MET A 43 -7.05 10.79 2.34
C MET A 43 -6.46 11.50 3.56
N GLY A 44 -5.20 11.89 3.49
CA GLY A 44 -4.53 12.74 4.49
C GLY A 44 -4.73 12.26 5.93
N LYS A 45 -5.48 13.02 6.72
CA LYS A 45 -5.79 12.73 8.13
C LYS A 45 -7.22 12.19 8.36
N THR A 46 -7.86 11.65 7.35
CA THR A 46 -9.26 11.17 7.45
C THR A 46 -9.41 10.11 8.54
N THR A 47 -8.51 9.13 8.62
CA THR A 47 -8.55 8.08 9.65
C THR A 47 -8.48 8.67 11.07
N ASP A 48 -7.58 9.64 11.31
CA ASP A 48 -7.49 10.34 12.60
C ASP A 48 -8.77 11.12 12.92
N GLY A 49 -9.39 11.72 11.90
CA GLY A 49 -10.67 12.43 12.02
C GLY A 49 -11.83 11.51 12.42
N LEU A 50 -11.91 10.33 11.79
CA LEU A 50 -12.93 9.32 12.10
C LEU A 50 -12.76 8.77 13.51
N ILE A 51 -11.51 8.51 13.95
CA ILE A 51 -11.22 8.07 15.33
C ILE A 51 -11.70 9.12 16.33
N LYS A 52 -11.36 10.40 16.11
CA LYS A 52 -11.81 11.49 16.99
C LYS A 52 -13.32 11.63 17.03
N LEU A 53 -14.00 11.45 15.89
CA LEU A 53 -15.46 11.52 15.82
C LEU A 53 -16.10 10.37 16.63
N ALA A 54 -15.58 9.15 16.51
CA ALA A 54 -16.06 8.01 17.30
C ALA A 54 -15.89 8.25 18.80
N GLN A 55 -14.75 8.80 19.23
CA GLN A 55 -14.46 9.13 20.62
C GLN A 55 -15.36 10.25 21.18
N GLN A 56 -15.91 11.12 20.32
CA GLN A 56 -16.91 12.11 20.74
C GLN A 56 -18.30 11.50 20.98
N VAL A 57 -18.56 10.34 20.37
CA VAL A 57 -19.86 9.61 20.50
C VAL A 57 -19.82 8.60 21.64
N SER A 58 -18.66 7.97 21.89
CA SER A 58 -18.48 6.96 22.92
C SER A 58 -17.07 7.04 23.49
N ASP A 59 -16.94 6.97 24.81
CA ASP A 59 -15.63 6.92 25.49
C ASP A 59 -14.89 5.61 25.18
N GLU A 60 -15.64 4.52 24.96
CA GLU A 60 -15.13 3.19 24.59
C GLU A 60 -15.88 2.69 23.35
N PRO A 61 -15.50 3.12 22.13
CA PRO A 61 -16.11 2.65 20.90
C PRO A 61 -15.88 1.15 20.70
N ASP A 62 -16.92 0.42 20.32
CA ASP A 62 -16.82 -1.00 19.96
C ASP A 62 -15.84 -1.22 18.80
N GLU A 63 -14.94 -2.19 18.93
CA GLU A 63 -13.86 -2.43 17.97
C GLU A 63 -14.38 -2.83 16.56
N ARG A 64 -15.49 -3.60 16.51
CA ARG A 64 -16.11 -3.98 15.23
C ARG A 64 -16.69 -2.77 14.51
N GLU A 65 -17.38 -1.88 15.25
CA GLU A 65 -17.96 -0.66 14.68
C GLU A 65 -16.87 0.34 14.29
N MET A 66 -15.77 0.38 15.05
CA MET A 66 -14.58 1.16 14.66
C MET A 66 -14.00 0.67 13.34
N ASP A 67 -13.81 -0.62 13.14
CA ASP A 67 -13.31 -1.17 11.89
C ASP A 67 -14.22 -0.80 10.71
N PHE A 68 -15.54 -0.92 10.91
CA PHE A 68 -16.50 -0.55 9.89
C PHE A 68 -16.42 0.95 9.55
N LEU A 69 -16.37 1.82 10.56
CA LEU A 69 -16.23 3.26 10.39
C LEU A 69 -14.92 3.61 9.66
N LEU A 70 -13.78 3.09 10.14
CA LEU A 70 -12.47 3.42 9.58
C LEU A 70 -12.33 2.96 8.14
N SER A 71 -12.93 1.82 7.76
CA SER A 71 -12.89 1.30 6.40
C SER A 71 -13.47 2.26 5.36
N THR A 72 -14.34 3.18 5.77
CA THR A 72 -14.94 4.18 4.87
C THR A 72 -13.92 5.16 4.31
N GLY A 73 -12.83 5.43 5.02
CA GLY A 73 -11.78 6.36 4.60
C GLY A 73 -11.13 5.95 3.28
N GLU A 74 -10.77 4.68 3.15
CA GLU A 74 -10.17 4.13 1.94
C GLU A 74 -11.21 3.98 0.80
N ILE A 75 -12.47 3.76 1.14
CA ILE A 75 -13.55 3.72 0.13
C ILE A 75 -13.68 5.09 -0.55
N VAL A 76 -13.59 6.19 0.20
CA VAL A 76 -13.64 7.54 -0.38
C VAL A 76 -12.49 7.75 -1.36
N SER A 77 -11.24 7.56 -0.95
CA SER A 77 -10.08 7.76 -1.82
C SER A 77 -10.08 6.83 -3.04
N CYS A 78 -10.47 5.57 -2.85
CA CYS A 78 -10.60 4.56 -3.89
C CYS A 78 -11.61 4.99 -4.97
N THR A 79 -12.77 5.46 -4.54
CA THR A 79 -13.84 5.89 -5.45
C THR A 79 -13.48 7.17 -6.19
N LEU A 80 -12.89 8.16 -5.50
CA LEU A 80 -12.45 9.41 -6.11
C LEU A 80 -11.35 9.18 -7.15
N LEU A 81 -10.42 8.25 -6.90
CA LEU A 81 -9.39 7.89 -7.88
C LEU A 81 -10.01 7.21 -9.12
N ALA A 82 -11.00 6.33 -8.94
CA ALA A 82 -11.73 5.74 -10.06
C ALA A 82 -12.45 6.81 -10.91
N MET A 83 -13.06 7.81 -10.26
CA MET A 83 -13.69 8.94 -10.95
C MET A 83 -12.66 9.76 -11.73
N ALA A 84 -11.48 10.05 -11.14
CA ALA A 84 -10.41 10.78 -11.80
C ALA A 84 -9.89 10.05 -13.04
N LEU A 85 -9.65 8.74 -12.94
CA LEU A 85 -9.23 7.90 -14.07
C LEU A 85 -10.26 7.91 -15.19
N LYS A 86 -11.55 7.76 -14.87
CA LYS A 86 -12.63 7.80 -15.87
C LYS A 86 -12.75 9.17 -16.54
N ALA A 87 -12.59 10.26 -15.78
CA ALA A 87 -12.57 11.61 -16.33
C ALA A 87 -11.38 11.85 -17.28
N MET A 88 -10.30 11.07 -17.14
CA MET A 88 -9.13 11.08 -18.03
C MET A 88 -9.24 10.03 -19.16
N GLY A 89 -10.43 9.46 -19.41
CA GLY A 89 -10.67 8.51 -20.51
C GLY A 89 -10.21 7.08 -20.24
N GLN A 90 -9.89 6.73 -19.00
CA GLN A 90 -9.48 5.37 -18.65
C GLN A 90 -10.64 4.57 -18.04
N ASP A 91 -10.82 3.32 -18.49
CA ASP A 91 -11.76 2.43 -17.82
C ASP A 91 -11.15 1.94 -16.49
N ALA A 92 -11.84 2.19 -15.40
CA ALA A 92 -11.38 1.91 -14.05
C ALA A 92 -12.52 1.43 -13.15
N VAL A 93 -12.19 0.64 -12.14
CA VAL A 93 -13.14 0.14 -11.15
C VAL A 93 -12.54 0.20 -9.74
N SER A 94 -13.31 0.72 -8.79
CA SER A 94 -12.99 0.71 -7.36
C SER A 94 -13.58 -0.53 -6.69
N LEU A 95 -12.79 -1.17 -5.83
CA LEU A 95 -13.18 -2.35 -5.06
C LEU A 95 -12.85 -2.12 -3.59
N SER A 96 -13.78 -2.48 -2.69
CA SER A 96 -13.47 -2.64 -1.27
C SER A 96 -12.54 -3.83 -1.04
N GLY A 97 -11.96 -3.95 0.16
CA GLY A 97 -11.16 -5.11 0.53
C GLY A 97 -11.93 -6.43 0.36
N ALA A 98 -13.20 -6.44 0.77
CA ALA A 98 -14.09 -7.60 0.58
C ALA A 98 -14.30 -7.94 -0.89
N GLN A 99 -14.56 -6.95 -1.75
CA GLN A 99 -14.74 -7.15 -3.18
C GLN A 99 -13.46 -7.58 -3.90
N ALA A 100 -12.30 -7.17 -3.37
CA ALA A 100 -10.98 -7.63 -3.83
C ALA A 100 -10.65 -9.04 -3.34
N GLY A 101 -11.48 -9.61 -2.46
CA GLY A 101 -11.33 -10.97 -1.94
C GLY A 101 -10.36 -11.09 -0.77
N ILE A 102 -10.08 -10.01 -0.05
CA ILE A 102 -9.18 -10.00 1.11
C ILE A 102 -9.91 -10.59 2.31
N LYS A 103 -9.50 -11.79 2.74
CA LYS A 103 -10.04 -12.49 3.89
C LYS A 103 -9.13 -12.31 5.10
N THR A 104 -9.70 -12.06 6.26
CA THR A 104 -8.99 -11.84 7.52
C THR A 104 -9.49 -12.75 8.63
N ASP A 105 -8.70 -12.84 9.70
CA ASP A 105 -9.20 -13.33 10.99
C ASP A 105 -10.21 -12.33 11.60
N ALA A 106 -10.78 -12.67 12.75
CA ALA A 106 -11.77 -11.85 13.44
C ALA A 106 -11.17 -10.95 14.55
N THR A 107 -9.87 -10.64 14.46
CA THR A 107 -9.21 -9.74 15.39
C THR A 107 -9.41 -8.30 14.94
N HIS A 108 -10.43 -7.63 15.46
CA HIS A 108 -10.69 -6.23 15.09
C HIS A 108 -9.50 -5.30 15.40
N SER A 109 -9.41 -4.17 14.70
CA SER A 109 -8.37 -3.13 14.79
C SER A 109 -6.96 -3.56 14.36
N ARG A 110 -6.65 -4.85 14.28
CA ARG A 110 -5.33 -5.41 13.91
C ARG A 110 -5.41 -6.78 13.23
N ALA A 111 -6.43 -6.97 12.42
CA ALA A 111 -6.65 -8.23 11.72
C ALA A 111 -5.45 -8.70 10.89
N ARG A 112 -5.33 -10.00 10.71
CA ARG A 112 -4.33 -10.62 9.84
C ARG A 112 -4.99 -11.10 8.57
N ILE A 113 -4.33 -10.90 7.44
CA ILE A 113 -4.78 -11.46 6.17
C ILE A 113 -4.57 -12.97 6.23
N MET A 114 -5.64 -13.73 6.12
CA MET A 114 -5.64 -15.19 6.08
C MET A 114 -5.50 -15.72 4.65
N GLY A 115 -5.86 -14.91 3.66
CA GLY A 115 -5.73 -15.22 2.25
C GLY A 115 -6.43 -14.19 1.38
N ILE A 116 -6.13 -14.22 0.09
CA ILE A 116 -6.80 -13.37 -0.92
C ILE A 116 -7.31 -14.26 -2.04
N GLU A 117 -8.58 -14.09 -2.39
CA GLU A 117 -9.20 -14.69 -3.57
C GLU A 117 -9.38 -13.62 -4.66
N PRO A 118 -8.38 -13.39 -5.53
CA PRO A 118 -8.35 -12.22 -6.41
C PRO A 118 -9.21 -12.37 -7.66
N ARG A 119 -10.19 -13.29 -7.70
CA ARG A 119 -11.00 -13.60 -8.89
C ARG A 119 -11.66 -12.37 -9.50
N ARG A 120 -12.18 -11.45 -8.66
CA ARG A 120 -12.82 -10.23 -9.13
C ARG A 120 -11.78 -9.26 -9.70
N VAL A 121 -10.62 -9.12 -9.08
CA VAL A 121 -9.52 -8.28 -9.55
C VAL A 121 -9.05 -8.76 -10.92
N ILE A 122 -8.78 -10.06 -11.07
CA ILE A 122 -8.36 -10.68 -12.35
C ILE A 122 -9.40 -10.42 -13.43
N LYS A 123 -10.68 -10.67 -13.14
CA LYS A 123 -11.77 -10.44 -14.11
C LYS A 123 -11.82 -9.00 -14.62
N GLU A 124 -11.53 -8.01 -13.76
CA GLU A 124 -11.54 -6.61 -14.17
C GLU A 124 -10.27 -6.23 -14.95
N LEU A 125 -9.11 -6.80 -14.58
CA LEU A 125 -7.86 -6.65 -15.34
C LEU A 125 -7.97 -7.24 -16.75
N ASP A 126 -8.61 -8.41 -16.89
CA ASP A 126 -8.86 -9.07 -18.20
C ASP A 126 -9.77 -8.25 -19.12
N ARG A 127 -10.60 -7.38 -18.52
CA ARG A 127 -11.40 -6.40 -19.25
C ARG A 127 -10.65 -5.14 -19.64
N GLY A 128 -9.37 -5.09 -19.34
CA GLY A 128 -8.51 -3.93 -19.61
C GLY A 128 -8.72 -2.76 -18.65
N ARG A 129 -9.29 -2.96 -17.47
CA ARG A 129 -9.54 -1.92 -16.47
C ARG A 129 -8.33 -1.69 -15.57
N ILE A 130 -8.11 -0.45 -15.17
CA ILE A 130 -7.31 -0.15 -13.98
C ILE A 130 -8.16 -0.49 -12.75
N VAL A 131 -7.65 -1.35 -11.87
CA VAL A 131 -8.37 -1.77 -10.67
C VAL A 131 -7.85 -1.00 -9.48
N ILE A 132 -8.73 -0.33 -8.74
CA ILE A 132 -8.38 0.37 -7.50
C ILE A 132 -8.94 -0.44 -6.33
N VAL A 133 -8.09 -0.73 -5.34
CA VAL A 133 -8.44 -1.48 -4.14
C VAL A 133 -8.31 -0.58 -2.91
N ALA A 134 -9.36 -0.52 -2.11
CA ALA A 134 -9.29 0.10 -0.80
C ALA A 134 -8.36 -0.72 0.09
N GLY A 135 -7.22 -0.13 0.51
CA GLY A 135 -6.27 -0.75 1.41
C GLY A 135 -6.78 -0.86 2.84
N PHE A 136 -5.93 -1.36 3.76
CA PHE A 136 -6.16 -1.35 5.20
C PHE A 136 -7.32 -2.26 5.70
N GLN A 137 -8.16 -2.80 4.86
CA GLN A 137 -9.38 -3.51 5.20
C GLN A 137 -9.50 -4.90 4.57
N GLY A 138 -10.24 -5.78 5.24
CA GLY A 138 -10.64 -7.08 4.73
C GLY A 138 -11.99 -7.51 5.32
N ILE A 139 -12.32 -8.79 5.19
CA ILE A 139 -13.59 -9.35 5.64
C ILE A 139 -13.37 -10.69 6.34
N THR A 140 -14.08 -10.90 7.43
CA THR A 140 -14.11 -12.17 8.14
C THR A 140 -14.98 -13.20 7.43
N SER A 141 -14.93 -14.46 7.85
CA SER A 141 -15.85 -15.51 7.40
C SER A 141 -17.33 -15.23 7.74
N ARG A 142 -17.59 -14.35 8.70
CA ARG A 142 -18.92 -13.89 9.10
C ARG A 142 -19.39 -12.65 8.35
N MET A 143 -18.62 -12.19 7.36
CA MET A 143 -18.87 -10.99 6.57
C MET A 143 -18.71 -9.66 7.36
N ASP A 144 -18.06 -9.69 8.52
CA ASP A 144 -17.69 -8.46 9.24
C ASP A 144 -16.45 -7.83 8.61
N ILE A 145 -16.49 -6.51 8.46
CA ILE A 145 -15.32 -5.75 8.00
C ILE A 145 -14.31 -5.65 9.15
N THR A 146 -13.05 -5.81 8.81
CA THR A 146 -11.92 -5.67 9.73
C THR A 146 -10.89 -4.72 9.18
N THR A 147 -10.12 -4.08 10.07
CA THR A 147 -8.94 -3.29 9.69
C THR A 147 -7.64 -3.98 10.11
N LEU A 148 -6.58 -3.74 9.34
CA LEU A 148 -5.29 -4.40 9.51
C LEU A 148 -4.36 -3.69 10.50
N GLY A 149 -4.78 -2.55 11.04
CA GLY A 149 -3.96 -1.71 11.90
C GLY A 149 -2.86 -0.94 11.13
N ARG A 150 -1.88 -0.41 11.84
CA ARG A 150 -0.81 0.42 11.25
C ARG A 150 -0.09 -0.30 10.12
N GLY A 151 0.22 0.42 9.04
CA GLY A 151 0.86 -0.14 7.84
C GLY A 151 -0.05 -1.10 7.05
N GLY A 152 -1.35 -1.13 7.37
CA GLY A 152 -2.30 -2.05 6.73
C GLY A 152 -2.40 -1.89 5.22
N SER A 153 -2.29 -0.66 4.67
CA SER A 153 -2.33 -0.46 3.21
C SER A 153 -1.07 -0.98 2.51
N ASP A 154 0.13 -0.89 3.14
CA ASP A 154 1.35 -1.49 2.60
C ASP A 154 1.22 -3.01 2.60
N THR A 155 0.75 -3.57 3.73
CA THR A 155 0.48 -5.01 3.86
C THR A 155 -0.54 -5.49 2.83
N THR A 156 -1.61 -4.71 2.60
CA THR A 156 -2.62 -4.99 1.56
C THR A 156 -1.98 -5.04 0.18
N ALA A 157 -1.15 -4.05 -0.17
CA ALA A 157 -0.55 -3.95 -1.50
C ALA A 157 0.37 -5.14 -1.79
N VAL A 158 1.26 -5.47 -0.85
CA VAL A 158 2.17 -6.61 -1.00
C VAL A 158 1.39 -7.93 -1.07
N ALA A 159 0.37 -8.13 -0.22
CA ALA A 159 -0.46 -9.33 -0.26
C ALA A 159 -1.26 -9.47 -1.56
N VAL A 160 -1.81 -8.37 -2.08
CA VAL A 160 -2.48 -8.32 -3.40
C VAL A 160 -1.49 -8.65 -4.51
N ALA A 161 -0.29 -8.06 -4.51
CA ALA A 161 0.75 -8.34 -5.49
C ALA A 161 1.14 -9.83 -5.50
N ILE A 162 1.33 -10.43 -4.34
CA ILE A 162 1.61 -11.87 -4.19
C ILE A 162 0.46 -12.71 -4.77
N SER A 163 -0.79 -12.39 -4.42
CA SER A 163 -1.96 -13.16 -4.86
C SER A 163 -2.20 -13.11 -6.37
N LEU A 164 -1.79 -12.01 -7.01
CA LEU A 164 -1.85 -11.79 -8.45
C LEU A 164 -0.60 -12.29 -9.18
N LYS A 165 0.45 -12.73 -8.45
CA LYS A 165 1.77 -13.03 -9.00
C LYS A 165 2.31 -11.85 -9.81
N ALA A 166 2.19 -10.65 -9.26
CA ALA A 166 2.67 -9.43 -9.87
C ALA A 166 4.19 -9.44 -10.02
N ASP A 167 4.71 -8.72 -11.00
CA ASP A 167 6.15 -8.63 -11.26
C ASP A 167 6.85 -7.75 -10.21
N VAL A 168 6.13 -6.74 -9.70
CA VAL A 168 6.63 -5.81 -8.67
C VAL A 168 5.46 -5.20 -7.88
N CYS A 169 5.72 -4.91 -6.61
CA CYS A 169 4.87 -4.06 -5.77
C CYS A 169 5.56 -2.70 -5.57
N GLU A 170 4.98 -1.63 -6.09
CA GLU A 170 5.51 -0.27 -5.99
C GLU A 170 4.82 0.46 -4.83
N ILE A 171 5.57 0.84 -3.80
CA ILE A 171 5.09 1.59 -2.63
C ILE A 171 5.48 3.06 -2.81
N TYR A 172 4.50 3.87 -3.16
CA TYR A 172 4.67 5.32 -3.32
C TYR A 172 4.33 6.05 -2.01
N THR A 173 5.30 6.84 -1.54
CA THR A 173 5.25 7.57 -0.28
C THR A 173 5.77 9.01 -0.46
N ASP A 174 6.05 9.73 0.62
CA ASP A 174 6.59 11.10 0.62
C ASP A 174 8.12 11.18 0.65
N VAL A 175 8.81 10.03 0.62
CA VAL A 175 10.28 9.94 0.53
C VAL A 175 10.72 9.27 -0.77
N ASP A 176 11.89 9.63 -1.28
CA ASP A 176 12.41 9.14 -2.56
C ASP A 176 12.93 7.69 -2.55
N GLY A 177 12.91 7.04 -1.39
CA GLY A 177 13.41 5.67 -1.21
C GLY A 177 13.89 5.44 0.22
N VAL A 178 14.68 4.39 0.40
CA VAL A 178 15.33 4.05 1.67
C VAL A 178 16.70 4.72 1.72
N TYR A 179 17.04 5.31 2.86
CA TYR A 179 18.30 5.99 3.09
C TYR A 179 19.12 5.27 4.17
N THR A 180 20.44 5.48 4.17
CA THR A 180 21.34 4.93 5.20
C THR A 180 21.07 5.47 6.60
N ALA A 181 20.46 6.64 6.71
CA ALA A 181 19.95 7.26 7.93
C ALA A 181 18.82 8.25 7.56
N ASP A 182 18.09 8.81 8.53
CA ASP A 182 17.12 9.88 8.24
C ASP A 182 17.85 11.13 7.73
N PRO A 183 17.65 11.56 6.47
CA PRO A 183 18.38 12.70 5.89
C PRO A 183 18.04 14.03 6.58
N ARG A 184 16.98 14.09 7.39
CA ARG A 184 16.65 15.27 8.22
C ARG A 184 17.52 15.37 9.46
N LEU A 185 18.08 14.23 9.91
CA LEU A 185 18.97 14.14 11.08
C LEU A 185 20.43 14.04 10.67
N ALA A 186 20.73 13.34 9.57
CA ALA A 186 22.07 13.13 9.02
C ALA A 186 22.09 13.61 7.56
N PRO A 187 22.51 14.85 7.29
CA PRO A 187 22.52 15.42 5.93
C PRO A 187 23.37 14.65 4.91
N GLU A 188 24.36 13.89 5.38
CA GLU A 188 25.22 13.00 4.57
C GLU A 188 24.59 11.64 4.27
N ALA A 189 23.37 11.38 4.75
CA ALA A 189 22.65 10.14 4.46
C ALA A 189 22.48 9.95 2.95
N ARG A 190 22.75 8.73 2.47
CA ARG A 190 22.66 8.39 1.04
C ARG A 190 21.46 7.52 0.80
N LYS A 191 20.76 7.79 -0.32
CA LYS A 191 19.72 6.91 -0.79
C LYS A 191 20.34 5.60 -1.28
N LEU A 192 19.74 4.49 -0.92
CA LEU A 192 20.10 3.15 -1.40
C LEU A 192 19.34 2.88 -2.72
N ASP A 193 20.03 2.33 -3.72
CA ASP A 193 19.38 1.91 -4.96
C ASP A 193 18.68 0.55 -4.77
N GLU A 194 19.25 -0.31 -3.94
CA GLU A 194 18.71 -1.60 -3.56
C GLU A 194 19.04 -1.95 -2.10
N ILE A 195 18.22 -2.81 -1.49
CA ILE A 195 18.41 -3.30 -0.13
C ILE A 195 17.80 -4.70 0.00
N GLY A 196 18.42 -5.56 0.84
CA GLY A 196 17.89 -6.89 1.15
C GLY A 196 16.64 -6.82 2.04
N TYR A 197 15.82 -7.87 1.99
CA TYR A 197 14.64 -7.95 2.87
C TYR A 197 15.01 -7.95 4.35
N GLU A 198 16.08 -8.66 4.75
CA GLU A 198 16.53 -8.73 6.13
C GLU A 198 16.93 -7.36 6.64
N GLU A 199 17.78 -6.67 5.89
CA GLU A 199 18.24 -5.32 6.19
C GLU A 199 17.07 -4.34 6.30
N MET A 200 16.13 -4.41 5.35
CA MET A 200 14.94 -3.55 5.36
C MET A 200 14.04 -3.87 6.56
N LEU A 201 13.93 -5.14 6.95
CA LEU A 201 13.13 -5.56 8.11
C LEU A 201 13.74 -5.03 9.41
N GLU A 202 15.07 -5.06 9.55
CA GLU A 202 15.78 -4.47 10.67
C GLU A 202 15.53 -2.96 10.75
N LEU A 203 15.74 -2.23 9.65
CA LEU A 203 15.46 -0.80 9.59
C LEU A 203 14.00 -0.47 9.95
N ALA A 204 13.04 -1.23 9.42
CA ALA A 204 11.61 -1.04 9.70
C ALA A 204 11.27 -1.34 11.17
N SER A 205 11.95 -2.29 11.79
CA SER A 205 11.73 -2.69 13.19
C SER A 205 12.38 -1.71 14.16
N LEU A 206 13.49 -1.08 13.78
CA LEU A 206 14.24 -0.11 14.58
C LEU A 206 13.72 1.33 14.44
N GLY A 207 12.64 1.56 13.68
CA GLY A 207 11.96 2.85 13.65
C GLY A 207 11.98 3.59 12.32
N SER A 208 12.54 3.02 11.26
CA SER A 208 12.38 3.56 9.91
C SER A 208 10.89 3.58 9.54
N LYS A 209 10.37 4.77 9.22
CA LYS A 209 8.94 4.98 8.89
C LYS A 209 8.65 4.82 7.39
N VAL A 210 9.63 4.39 6.61
CA VAL A 210 9.53 4.30 5.16
C VAL A 210 8.55 3.20 4.74
N MET A 211 8.59 2.05 5.43
CA MET A 211 7.74 0.91 5.15
C MET A 211 7.45 0.12 6.44
N HIS A 212 6.26 -0.47 6.50
CA HIS A 212 5.87 -1.27 7.67
C HIS A 212 6.49 -2.66 7.62
N SER A 213 7.04 -3.15 8.77
CA SER A 213 7.72 -4.45 8.89
C SER A 213 6.91 -5.64 8.37
N ARG A 214 5.59 -5.70 8.66
CA ARG A 214 4.69 -6.76 8.15
C ARG A 214 4.65 -6.86 6.63
N ALA A 215 4.77 -5.75 5.92
CA ALA A 215 4.78 -5.73 4.46
C ALA A 215 6.13 -6.23 3.92
N VAL A 216 7.24 -5.87 4.56
CA VAL A 216 8.59 -6.38 4.23
C VAL A 216 8.65 -7.88 4.47
N GLU A 217 8.15 -8.35 5.62
CA GLU A 217 8.10 -9.77 5.99
C GLU A 217 7.34 -10.61 4.96
N LEU A 218 6.17 -10.12 4.50
CA LEU A 218 5.42 -10.77 3.42
C LEU A 218 6.20 -10.78 2.11
N GLY A 219 6.83 -9.66 1.74
CA GLY A 219 7.68 -9.58 0.55
C GLY A 219 8.82 -10.61 0.60
N TRP A 220 9.47 -10.73 1.73
CA TRP A 220 10.54 -11.70 1.95
C TRP A 220 10.05 -13.14 1.82
N LEU A 221 8.98 -13.49 2.55
CA LEU A 221 8.43 -14.85 2.56
C LEU A 221 8.04 -15.34 1.16
N TYR A 222 7.46 -14.47 0.36
CA TYR A 222 6.99 -14.80 -1.00
C TYR A 222 7.91 -14.32 -2.12
N LYS A 223 9.08 -13.75 -1.80
CA LYS A 223 10.07 -13.23 -2.75
C LYS A 223 9.47 -12.19 -3.72
N MET A 224 8.52 -11.38 -3.23
CA MET A 224 7.87 -10.31 -3.99
C MET A 224 8.78 -9.07 -4.01
N PRO A 225 9.32 -8.65 -5.17
CA PRO A 225 10.10 -7.43 -5.26
C PRO A 225 9.24 -6.21 -4.89
N ILE A 226 9.79 -5.32 -4.03
CA ILE A 226 9.10 -4.12 -3.59
C ILE A 226 9.94 -2.90 -3.97
N LEU A 227 9.38 -2.00 -4.75
CA LEU A 227 10.00 -0.71 -5.07
C LEU A 227 9.40 0.37 -4.15
N VAL A 228 10.25 1.05 -3.39
CA VAL A 228 9.84 2.23 -2.60
C VAL A 228 10.29 3.49 -3.34
N ALA A 229 9.36 4.39 -3.63
CA ALA A 229 9.64 5.62 -4.38
C ALA A 229 8.74 6.77 -3.94
N SER A 230 9.09 8.00 -4.31
CA SER A 230 8.26 9.17 -4.06
C SER A 230 7.06 9.22 -5.01
N SER A 231 5.90 9.61 -4.46
CA SER A 231 4.72 9.95 -5.26
C SER A 231 4.79 11.37 -5.87
N PHE A 232 5.78 12.18 -5.44
CA PHE A 232 5.91 13.60 -5.79
C PHE A 232 7.07 13.89 -6.75
N SER A 233 7.95 12.91 -6.98
CA SER A 233 9.07 13.02 -7.91
C SER A 233 9.11 11.84 -8.88
N ASN A 234 9.97 11.92 -9.90
CA ASN A 234 10.27 10.82 -10.80
C ASN A 234 11.66 10.24 -10.53
N ASN A 235 12.22 10.52 -9.35
CA ASN A 235 13.49 9.95 -8.95
C ASN A 235 13.38 8.43 -8.84
N PRO A 236 14.41 7.69 -9.21
CA PRO A 236 14.44 6.25 -9.00
C PRO A 236 14.34 5.95 -7.51
N GLY A 237 13.51 4.98 -7.16
CA GLY A 237 13.31 4.56 -5.78
C GLY A 237 14.42 3.65 -5.26
N THR A 238 14.10 2.88 -4.23
CA THR A 238 14.92 1.80 -3.68
C THR A 238 14.21 0.47 -3.94
N LEU A 239 14.89 -0.49 -4.54
CA LEU A 239 14.36 -1.84 -4.75
C LEU A 239 14.69 -2.73 -3.55
N ILE A 240 13.67 -3.33 -2.96
CA ILE A 240 13.80 -4.31 -1.87
C ILE A 240 13.64 -5.70 -2.47
N HIS A 241 14.67 -6.54 -2.35
CA HIS A 241 14.66 -7.90 -2.92
C HIS A 241 15.63 -8.84 -2.21
N GLY A 242 15.63 -10.11 -2.56
CA GLY A 242 16.44 -11.15 -1.89
C GLY A 242 17.89 -11.28 -2.36
N GLY A 243 18.33 -10.47 -3.33
CA GLY A 243 19.69 -10.57 -3.92
C GLY A 243 20.76 -9.68 -3.30
N ALA A 244 20.37 -8.72 -2.45
CA ALA A 244 21.31 -7.85 -1.74
C ALA A 244 21.46 -8.34 -0.30
N SER A 245 22.65 -8.78 0.10
CA SER A 245 22.94 -9.20 1.49
C SER A 245 24.07 -8.37 2.06
N MET A 246 23.93 -7.93 3.32
CA MET A 246 24.96 -7.20 4.06
C MET A 246 26.21 -8.05 4.31
N GLU A 247 26.08 -9.36 4.42
CA GLU A 247 27.17 -10.26 4.78
C GLU A 247 28.22 -10.41 3.67
N ILE A 248 27.87 -10.07 2.43
CA ILE A 248 28.78 -10.16 1.28
C ILE A 248 29.41 -8.77 1.04
N GLY A 249 30.19 -8.25 1.97
CA GLY A 249 30.95 -7.06 1.67
C GLY A 249 31.36 -6.13 2.78
N ASN A 250 31.22 -6.48 4.04
CA ASN A 250 31.70 -5.71 5.22
C ASN A 250 31.28 -4.20 5.23
N LYS A 251 30.06 -3.88 4.80
CA LYS A 251 29.56 -2.50 4.79
C LYS A 251 28.28 -2.37 5.59
N VAL A 252 28.31 -1.55 6.63
CA VAL A 252 27.10 -1.07 7.31
C VAL A 252 26.29 -0.23 6.30
N ARG A 253 25.04 -0.60 6.02
CA ARG A 253 24.19 0.09 5.04
C ARG A 253 23.22 1.10 5.67
N GLY A 254 22.96 1.01 6.96
CA GLY A 254 22.09 1.96 7.67
C GLY A 254 22.29 1.91 9.18
N ILE A 255 21.90 2.98 9.86
CA ILE A 255 21.86 3.13 11.32
C ILE A 255 20.47 3.57 11.74
#